data_1e26f40bb0d3420be0d514d9088b8eff
#
_entry.id   1e26f40bb0d3420be0d514d9088b8eff
#
_cell.length_a   1.000
_cell.length_b   1.000
_cell.length_c   1.000
_cell.angle_alpha   90.00
_cell.angle_beta   90.00
_cell.angle_gamma   90.00
#
_symmetry.space_group_name_H-M   'P 1'
#
loop_
_entity.id
_entity.type
_entity.pdbx_description
1 polymer ?
#
loop_
_entity_poly.entity_id
_entity_poly.type
_entity_poly.pdbx_seq_one_letter_code
_entity_poly.pdbx_strand_id
1 'polypeptide(L)'
;MEHKLAATPLIKLYQPDIVQYETAHLALHKDLTHLQAVYDAGATEAVIFYAGRILEALSAEGVSLFGEQSKSNVFANLEYLNDFHIFDFATLHWAHALRRQANQVRHLLGNVEPQDQDIALALLDTWLGWYFSKFPLGLCLNQYRTHKQQGNALHQLVDNISLQMASTEVNEQALLVHPLVQKSPIFSSILIESLINKDQLDLAGNALQHTLQHYPKDLRLRQLNGLYCSRKGMLDEATEQLSGLYKTLSTDDETIGIFAGVLKKTWQRDQTNTSALQRACRLYDKGWQQSKQRNTYLGINAAAINLWLGNPDKAREIALGIVQQFQHKKLMIEQKQRMQQFSFNFWELATIGEALYITGQQTEALVHYQALFAPGLHPLGKTRVAAKQLTVHFEHVSPNPAILKLVQTLLT
;
A
#
# COMPACT_ATOMS: atom_id res chain seq x y z
N MET A 1 -16.13 -34.59 5.03
CA MET A 1 -17.15 -33.82 4.29
C MET A 1 -16.76 -32.36 4.39
N GLU A 2 -15.93 -31.94 3.48
CA GLU A 2 -15.51 -30.52 3.40
C GLU A 2 -16.72 -29.74 2.91
N HIS A 3 -17.18 -28.79 3.73
CA HIS A 3 -18.14 -27.78 3.30
C HIS A 3 -17.47 -26.95 2.20
N LYS A 4 -17.69 -27.33 0.94
CA LYS A 4 -17.55 -26.35 -0.15
C LYS A 4 -18.47 -25.20 0.21
N LEU A 5 -17.90 -24.07 0.57
CA LEU A 5 -18.62 -22.81 0.71
C LEU A 5 -19.24 -22.54 -0.66
N ALA A 6 -20.54 -22.74 -0.80
CA ALA A 6 -21.27 -22.45 -2.03
C ALA A 6 -21.26 -20.93 -2.23
N ALA A 7 -20.22 -20.43 -2.88
CA ALA A 7 -20.18 -19.05 -3.30
C ALA A 7 -21.35 -18.81 -4.26
N THR A 8 -22.23 -17.87 -3.94
CA THR A 8 -23.18 -17.36 -4.93
C THR A 8 -22.37 -16.87 -6.12
N PRO A 9 -22.64 -17.36 -7.34
CA PRO A 9 -21.87 -16.95 -8.50
C PRO A 9 -21.82 -15.42 -8.60
N LEU A 10 -20.63 -14.83 -8.53
CA LEU A 10 -20.44 -13.37 -8.57
C LEU A 10 -21.14 -12.75 -9.79
N ILE A 11 -21.14 -13.47 -10.92
CA ILE A 11 -21.83 -13.03 -12.13
C ILE A 11 -23.34 -12.83 -11.91
N LYS A 12 -24.01 -13.70 -11.16
CA LYS A 12 -25.44 -13.55 -10.89
C LYS A 12 -25.75 -12.39 -9.96
N LEU A 13 -24.81 -12.12 -9.04
CA LEU A 13 -24.96 -11.02 -8.09
C LEU A 13 -24.82 -9.66 -8.77
N TYR A 14 -23.81 -9.48 -9.66
CA TYR A 14 -23.51 -8.21 -10.29
C TYR A 14 -24.07 -8.03 -11.70
N GLN A 15 -24.69 -9.05 -12.27
CA GLN A 15 -25.24 -9.00 -13.63
C GLN A 15 -26.22 -7.83 -13.89
N PRO A 16 -27.17 -7.49 -12.98
CA PRO A 16 -28.07 -6.36 -13.19
C PRO A 16 -27.33 -5.03 -13.30
N ASP A 17 -26.22 -4.88 -12.60
CA ASP A 17 -25.44 -3.64 -12.55
C ASP A 17 -24.56 -3.49 -13.77
N ILE A 18 -24.01 -4.62 -14.24
CA ILE A 18 -23.22 -4.69 -15.47
C ILE A 18 -24.07 -4.27 -16.68
N VAL A 19 -25.33 -4.66 -16.72
CA VAL A 19 -26.25 -4.31 -17.83
C VAL A 19 -26.53 -2.80 -17.90
N GLN A 20 -26.51 -2.08 -16.77
CA GLN A 20 -26.72 -0.63 -16.76
C GLN A 20 -25.53 0.15 -17.34
N TYR A 21 -24.35 -0.43 -17.40
CA TYR A 21 -23.11 0.18 -17.90
C TYR A 21 -22.73 -0.28 -19.31
N GLU A 22 -23.68 -0.42 -20.18
CA GLU A 22 -23.78 -1.09 -21.49
C GLU A 22 -22.52 -1.31 -22.34
N THR A 23 -21.49 -0.51 -22.25
CA THR A 23 -20.33 -0.60 -23.16
C THR A 23 -19.01 -0.93 -22.48
N ALA A 24 -18.76 -0.38 -21.30
CA ALA A 24 -17.49 -0.57 -20.59
C ALA A 24 -17.39 -1.96 -19.90
N HIS A 25 -18.52 -2.62 -19.65
CA HIS A 25 -18.60 -3.82 -18.84
C HIS A 25 -18.84 -5.14 -19.60
N LEU A 26 -18.92 -5.11 -20.94
CA LEU A 26 -18.94 -6.35 -21.73
C LEU A 26 -17.70 -7.22 -21.44
N ALA A 27 -16.54 -6.59 -21.29
CA ALA A 27 -15.31 -7.29 -20.88
C ALA A 27 -15.40 -7.85 -19.46
N LEU A 28 -15.98 -7.09 -18.52
CA LEU A 28 -16.20 -7.52 -17.14
C LEU A 28 -17.15 -8.73 -17.08
N HIS A 29 -18.27 -8.68 -17.81
CA HIS A 29 -19.22 -9.80 -17.88
C HIS A 29 -18.53 -11.05 -18.39
N LYS A 30 -17.73 -10.95 -19.44
CA LYS A 30 -16.95 -12.06 -20.00
C LYS A 30 -15.94 -12.61 -18.96
N ASP A 31 -15.22 -11.72 -18.29
CA ASP A 31 -14.22 -12.13 -17.30
C ASP A 31 -14.87 -12.77 -16.06
N LEU A 32 -16.03 -12.30 -15.61
CA LEU A 32 -16.80 -12.94 -14.54
C LEU A 32 -17.34 -14.33 -14.96
N THR A 33 -17.75 -14.48 -16.23
CA THR A 33 -18.18 -15.77 -16.78
C THR A 33 -17.02 -16.77 -16.80
N HIS A 34 -15.85 -16.34 -17.24
CA HIS A 34 -14.65 -17.17 -17.24
C HIS A 34 -14.22 -17.50 -15.82
N LEU A 35 -14.22 -16.52 -14.90
CA LEU A 35 -13.92 -16.72 -13.49
C LEU A 35 -14.80 -17.83 -12.88
N GLN A 36 -16.12 -17.78 -13.15
CA GLN A 36 -17.03 -18.81 -12.67
C GLN A 36 -16.69 -20.19 -13.26
N ALA A 37 -16.44 -20.26 -14.56
CA ALA A 37 -16.10 -21.52 -15.22
C ALA A 37 -14.84 -22.17 -14.66
N VAL A 38 -13.77 -21.39 -14.42
CA VAL A 38 -12.52 -21.92 -13.85
C VAL A 38 -12.67 -22.27 -12.36
N TYR A 39 -13.53 -21.55 -11.63
CA TYR A 39 -13.88 -21.90 -10.25
C TYR A 39 -14.60 -23.24 -10.17
N ASP A 40 -15.61 -23.45 -11.01
CA ASP A 40 -16.37 -24.71 -11.08
C ASP A 40 -15.48 -25.90 -11.49
N ALA A 41 -14.43 -25.62 -12.28
CA ALA A 41 -13.42 -26.61 -12.68
C ALA A 41 -12.37 -26.88 -11.58
N GLY A 42 -12.35 -26.12 -10.48
CA GLY A 42 -11.35 -26.23 -9.41
C GLY A 42 -9.96 -25.73 -9.81
N ALA A 43 -9.85 -24.86 -10.83
CA ALA A 43 -8.58 -24.34 -11.36
C ALA A 43 -8.14 -23.12 -10.54
N THR A 44 -7.61 -23.33 -9.34
CA THR A 44 -7.30 -22.30 -8.33
C THR A 44 -6.46 -21.14 -8.89
N GLU A 45 -5.37 -21.42 -9.60
CA GLU A 45 -4.50 -20.38 -10.17
C GLU A 45 -5.25 -19.53 -11.21
N ALA A 46 -6.09 -20.17 -12.04
CA ALA A 46 -6.89 -19.43 -13.03
C ALA A 46 -7.96 -18.56 -12.36
N VAL A 47 -8.54 -18.98 -11.24
CA VAL A 47 -9.47 -18.15 -10.44
C VAL A 47 -8.76 -16.89 -9.95
N ILE A 48 -7.58 -17.03 -9.33
CA ILE A 48 -6.79 -15.91 -8.83
C ILE A 48 -6.37 -14.98 -9.96
N PHE A 49 -5.98 -15.55 -11.10
CA PHE A 49 -5.60 -14.77 -12.29
C PHE A 49 -6.77 -13.91 -12.80
N TYR A 50 -7.96 -14.50 -12.97
CA TYR A 50 -9.14 -13.75 -13.42
C TYR A 50 -9.61 -12.72 -12.41
N ALA A 51 -9.55 -13.02 -11.11
CA ALA A 51 -9.85 -12.06 -10.06
C ALA A 51 -8.92 -10.83 -10.12
N GLY A 52 -7.61 -11.06 -10.31
CA GLY A 52 -6.63 -9.99 -10.50
C GLY A 52 -6.86 -9.20 -11.80
N ARG A 53 -7.25 -9.85 -12.89
CA ARG A 53 -7.58 -9.21 -14.17
C ARG A 53 -8.82 -8.31 -14.07
N ILE A 54 -9.83 -8.74 -13.34
CA ILE A 54 -11.03 -7.92 -13.08
C ILE A 54 -10.66 -6.70 -12.25
N LEU A 55 -9.85 -6.85 -11.19
CA LEU A 55 -9.33 -5.72 -10.42
C LEU A 55 -8.56 -4.73 -11.31
N GLU A 56 -7.70 -5.25 -12.20
CA GLU A 56 -6.93 -4.43 -13.15
C GLU A 56 -7.84 -3.63 -14.07
N ALA A 57 -8.82 -4.27 -14.68
CA ALA A 57 -9.75 -3.63 -15.61
C ALA A 57 -10.57 -2.53 -14.92
N LEU A 58 -11.15 -2.81 -13.76
CA LEU A 58 -11.97 -1.84 -13.03
C LEU A 58 -11.16 -0.71 -12.41
N SER A 59 -9.93 -0.97 -11.95
CA SER A 59 -9.06 0.10 -11.48
C SER A 59 -8.64 1.04 -12.62
N ALA A 60 -8.37 0.49 -13.81
CA ALA A 60 -8.07 1.28 -15.01
C ALA A 60 -9.27 2.12 -15.45
N GLU A 61 -10.47 1.55 -15.45
CA GLU A 61 -11.70 2.28 -15.73
C GLU A 61 -11.96 3.37 -14.70
N GLY A 62 -11.77 3.08 -13.42
CA GLY A 62 -11.89 4.06 -12.35
C GLY A 62 -11.03 5.30 -12.60
N VAL A 63 -9.78 5.11 -13.04
CA VAL A 63 -8.89 6.22 -13.44
C VAL A 63 -9.48 7.00 -14.62
N SER A 64 -10.03 6.30 -15.61
CA SER A 64 -10.64 6.93 -16.80
C SER A 64 -11.87 7.78 -16.45
N LEU A 65 -12.65 7.38 -15.45
CA LEU A 65 -13.79 8.14 -14.94
C LEU A 65 -13.39 9.49 -14.32
N PHE A 66 -12.13 9.63 -13.89
CA PHE A 66 -11.55 10.92 -13.48
C PHE A 66 -10.95 11.73 -14.63
N GLY A 67 -11.12 11.27 -15.89
CA GLY A 67 -10.65 11.97 -17.10
C GLY A 67 -9.16 11.78 -17.37
N GLU A 68 -8.54 10.76 -16.78
CA GLU A 68 -7.11 10.43 -16.94
C GLU A 68 -6.94 9.12 -17.71
N GLN A 69 -5.79 8.97 -18.34
CA GLN A 69 -5.41 7.68 -18.91
C GLN A 69 -5.01 6.71 -17.78
N SER A 70 -5.38 5.44 -17.95
CA SER A 70 -4.93 4.37 -17.08
C SER A 70 -3.41 4.40 -16.91
N LYS A 71 -2.96 4.22 -15.68
CA LYS A 71 -1.54 4.17 -15.34
C LYS A 71 -0.92 2.83 -15.78
N SER A 72 0.39 2.71 -15.63
CA SER A 72 1.15 1.58 -16.20
C SER A 72 0.84 0.21 -15.56
N ASN A 73 0.23 0.18 -14.38
CA ASN A 73 -0.08 -1.05 -13.65
C ASN A 73 -1.17 -0.84 -12.59
N VAL A 74 -1.67 -1.95 -12.03
CA VAL A 74 -2.75 -1.94 -11.03
C VAL A 74 -2.37 -1.15 -9.78
N PHE A 75 -1.13 -1.24 -9.31
CA PHE A 75 -0.66 -0.48 -8.16
C PHE A 75 -0.83 1.02 -8.39
N ALA A 76 -0.33 1.51 -9.52
CA ALA A 76 -0.41 2.92 -9.86
C ALA A 76 -1.85 3.42 -10.11
N ASN A 77 -2.75 2.55 -10.61
CA ASN A 77 -4.16 2.87 -10.71
C ASN A 77 -4.82 3.01 -9.32
N LEU A 78 -4.56 2.06 -8.43
CA LEU A 78 -5.11 2.07 -7.07
C LEU A 78 -4.62 3.28 -6.27
N GLU A 79 -3.32 3.59 -6.33
CA GLU A 79 -2.77 4.77 -5.66
C GLU A 79 -3.33 6.07 -6.24
N TYR A 80 -3.48 6.18 -7.56
CA TYR A 80 -4.12 7.34 -8.18
C TYR A 80 -5.56 7.51 -7.69
N LEU A 81 -6.34 6.44 -7.62
CA LEU A 81 -7.70 6.48 -7.09
C LEU A 81 -7.73 6.81 -5.59
N ASN A 82 -6.78 6.28 -4.82
CA ASN A 82 -6.62 6.59 -3.40
C ASN A 82 -6.34 8.07 -3.15
N ASP A 83 -5.68 8.74 -4.08
CA ASP A 83 -5.43 10.17 -4.04
C ASP A 83 -6.71 11.02 -3.92
N PHE A 84 -7.84 10.51 -4.37
CA PHE A 84 -9.13 11.17 -4.26
C PHE A 84 -9.89 10.80 -2.97
N HIS A 85 -9.28 10.04 -2.05
CA HIS A 85 -9.88 9.61 -0.78
C HIS A 85 -11.25 8.93 -0.94
N ILE A 86 -11.45 8.23 -2.04
CA ILE A 86 -12.71 7.56 -2.38
C ILE A 86 -12.82 6.17 -1.76
N PHE A 87 -11.70 5.59 -1.33
CA PHE A 87 -11.69 4.30 -0.66
C PHE A 87 -12.03 4.42 0.82
N ASP A 88 -12.77 3.45 1.35
CA ASP A 88 -12.70 3.17 2.76
C ASP A 88 -11.37 2.44 3.07
N PHE A 89 -10.99 2.48 4.35
CA PHE A 89 -9.69 1.95 4.80
C PHE A 89 -9.45 0.49 4.38
N ALA A 90 -10.49 -0.33 4.43
CA ALA A 90 -10.39 -1.75 4.13
C ALA A 90 -10.27 -2.05 2.63
N THR A 91 -11.05 -1.36 1.80
CA THR A 91 -11.15 -1.65 0.36
C THR A 91 -9.80 -1.54 -0.35
N LEU A 92 -9.04 -0.50 -0.08
CA LEU A 92 -7.72 -0.32 -0.68
C LEU A 92 -6.74 -1.44 -0.28
N HIS A 93 -6.70 -1.80 1.01
CA HIS A 93 -5.82 -2.84 1.52
C HIS A 93 -6.14 -4.21 0.90
N TRP A 94 -7.43 -4.54 0.77
CA TRP A 94 -7.89 -5.77 0.14
C TRP A 94 -7.61 -5.80 -1.37
N ALA A 95 -7.77 -4.67 -2.06
CA ALA A 95 -7.39 -4.55 -3.46
C ALA A 95 -5.89 -4.80 -3.66
N HIS A 96 -5.03 -4.23 -2.80
CA HIS A 96 -3.59 -4.52 -2.84
C HIS A 96 -3.26 -5.97 -2.46
N ALA A 97 -4.00 -6.59 -1.54
CA ALA A 97 -3.82 -8.01 -1.21
C ALA A 97 -4.15 -8.90 -2.42
N LEU A 98 -5.28 -8.66 -3.08
CA LEU A 98 -5.67 -9.37 -4.30
C LEU A 98 -4.66 -9.16 -5.44
N ARG A 99 -4.20 -7.92 -5.65
CA ARG A 99 -3.15 -7.60 -6.63
C ARG A 99 -1.88 -8.40 -6.38
N ARG A 100 -1.43 -8.48 -5.12
CA ARG A 100 -0.22 -9.24 -4.75
C ARG A 100 -0.39 -10.73 -5.04
N GLN A 101 -1.53 -11.30 -4.66
CA GLN A 101 -1.86 -12.71 -4.91
C GLN A 101 -1.87 -13.01 -6.42
N ALA A 102 -2.51 -12.17 -7.24
CA ALA A 102 -2.54 -12.32 -8.68
C ALA A 102 -1.14 -12.22 -9.31
N ASN A 103 -0.28 -11.35 -8.80
CA ASN A 103 1.10 -11.23 -9.25
C ASN A 103 1.94 -12.46 -8.88
N GLN A 104 1.75 -13.05 -7.71
CA GLN A 104 2.42 -14.30 -7.34
C GLN A 104 2.10 -15.43 -8.33
N VAL A 105 0.84 -15.58 -8.69
CA VAL A 105 0.42 -16.58 -9.70
C VAL A 105 1.02 -16.28 -11.07
N ARG A 106 0.99 -15.03 -11.53
CA ARG A 106 1.59 -14.64 -12.83
C ARG A 106 3.07 -14.94 -12.93
N HIS A 107 3.80 -14.83 -11.84
CA HIS A 107 5.26 -14.99 -11.81
C HIS A 107 5.71 -16.34 -11.27
N LEU A 108 4.79 -17.27 -11.06
CA LEU A 108 5.05 -18.60 -10.49
C LEU A 108 5.82 -18.53 -9.14
N LEU A 109 5.52 -17.51 -8.34
CA LEU A 109 6.19 -17.25 -7.08
C LEU A 109 5.41 -17.89 -5.92
N GLY A 110 5.60 -19.17 -5.69
CA GLY A 110 5.04 -19.86 -4.55
C GLY A 110 4.05 -20.96 -4.92
N ASN A 111 3.63 -21.71 -3.91
CA ASN A 111 2.58 -22.71 -4.05
C ASN A 111 1.23 -22.03 -3.81
N VAL A 112 0.24 -22.43 -4.57
CA VAL A 112 -1.15 -21.99 -4.45
C VAL A 112 -1.94 -23.15 -3.88
N GLU A 113 -2.63 -22.90 -2.77
CA GLU A 113 -3.46 -23.89 -2.08
C GLU A 113 -4.93 -23.74 -2.53
N PRO A 114 -5.73 -24.80 -2.53
CA PRO A 114 -7.14 -24.74 -2.98
C PRO A 114 -7.98 -23.66 -2.28
N GLN A 115 -7.67 -23.34 -1.03
CA GLN A 115 -8.36 -22.28 -0.28
C GLN A 115 -8.05 -20.85 -0.78
N ASP A 116 -6.95 -20.65 -1.51
CA ASP A 116 -6.54 -19.34 -1.99
C ASP A 116 -7.52 -18.78 -3.03
N GLN A 117 -8.21 -19.65 -3.78
CA GLN A 117 -9.27 -19.19 -4.69
C GLN A 117 -10.45 -18.56 -3.95
N ASP A 118 -10.87 -19.16 -2.81
CA ASP A 118 -11.99 -18.62 -2.03
C ASP A 118 -11.62 -17.28 -1.39
N ILE A 119 -10.36 -17.14 -0.97
CA ILE A 119 -9.82 -15.85 -0.48
C ILE A 119 -9.82 -14.82 -1.59
N ALA A 120 -9.30 -15.14 -2.78
CA ALA A 120 -9.30 -14.23 -3.92
C ALA A 120 -10.71 -13.77 -4.30
N LEU A 121 -11.68 -14.68 -4.26
CA LEU A 121 -13.09 -14.36 -4.52
C LEU A 121 -13.67 -13.43 -3.45
N ALA A 122 -13.37 -13.64 -2.16
CA ALA A 122 -13.83 -12.77 -1.09
C ALA A 122 -13.25 -11.36 -1.20
N LEU A 123 -11.96 -11.26 -1.56
CA LEU A 123 -11.30 -9.97 -1.80
C LEU A 123 -11.88 -9.25 -3.03
N LEU A 124 -12.11 -10.00 -4.11
CA LEU A 124 -12.75 -9.48 -5.31
C LEU A 124 -14.19 -9.01 -5.03
N ASP A 125 -14.96 -9.78 -4.27
CA ASP A 125 -16.33 -9.41 -3.90
C ASP A 125 -16.35 -8.12 -3.08
N THR A 126 -15.42 -7.94 -2.16
CA THR A 126 -15.27 -6.67 -1.41
C THR A 126 -15.00 -5.51 -2.35
N TRP A 127 -14.12 -5.69 -3.34
CA TRP A 127 -13.84 -4.68 -4.36
C TRP A 127 -15.05 -4.38 -5.25
N LEU A 128 -15.71 -5.40 -5.77
CA LEU A 128 -16.90 -5.25 -6.60
C LEU A 128 -18.04 -4.58 -5.83
N GLY A 129 -18.24 -4.98 -4.57
CA GLY A 129 -19.23 -4.37 -3.69
C GLY A 129 -18.98 -2.88 -3.48
N TRP A 130 -17.74 -2.46 -3.27
CA TRP A 130 -17.37 -1.05 -3.19
C TRP A 130 -17.61 -0.36 -4.54
N TYR A 131 -17.13 -0.94 -5.64
CA TYR A 131 -17.20 -0.36 -6.97
C TYR A 131 -18.65 -0.09 -7.39
N PHE A 132 -19.55 -1.05 -7.22
CA PHE A 132 -20.93 -0.94 -7.61
C PHE A 132 -21.85 -0.28 -6.58
N SER A 133 -21.47 -0.23 -5.31
CA SER A 133 -22.34 0.36 -4.28
C SER A 133 -21.94 1.78 -3.86
N LYS A 134 -20.69 2.14 -4.02
CA LYS A 134 -20.15 3.44 -3.56
C LYS A 134 -19.51 4.25 -4.69
N PHE A 135 -18.87 3.59 -5.64
CA PHE A 135 -18.11 4.21 -6.72
C PHE A 135 -18.42 3.54 -8.07
N PRO A 136 -18.59 4.33 -9.17
CA PRO A 136 -18.66 5.78 -9.20
C PRO A 136 -20.06 6.34 -8.85
N LEU A 137 -21.12 5.53 -8.95
CA LEU A 137 -22.51 6.00 -8.90
C LEU A 137 -23.33 5.48 -7.71
N GLY A 138 -22.84 4.50 -6.96
CA GLY A 138 -23.51 3.95 -5.78
C GLY A 138 -24.82 3.19 -6.07
N LEU A 139 -24.91 2.49 -7.20
CA LEU A 139 -26.17 1.94 -7.71
C LEU A 139 -26.60 0.60 -7.08
N CYS A 140 -25.68 -0.24 -6.63
CA CYS A 140 -25.97 -1.62 -6.19
C CYS A 140 -26.19 -1.84 -4.71
N LEU A 141 -26.36 -0.81 -3.96
CA LEU A 141 -26.25 -0.85 -2.51
C LEU A 141 -27.14 -1.94 -1.86
N ASN A 142 -28.35 -2.13 -2.34
CA ASN A 142 -29.28 -3.09 -1.74
C ASN A 142 -28.88 -4.54 -1.98
N GLN A 143 -28.45 -4.88 -3.19
CA GLN A 143 -28.01 -6.24 -3.54
C GLN A 143 -26.73 -6.62 -2.80
N TYR A 144 -25.76 -5.69 -2.79
CA TYR A 144 -24.52 -5.89 -2.06
C TYR A 144 -24.75 -6.08 -0.55
N ARG A 145 -25.60 -5.26 0.07
CA ARG A 145 -25.97 -5.40 1.48
C ARG A 145 -26.64 -6.72 1.77
N THR A 146 -27.56 -7.18 0.91
CA THR A 146 -28.24 -8.46 1.09
C THR A 146 -27.26 -9.62 0.99
N HIS A 147 -26.36 -9.59 0.01
CA HIS A 147 -25.32 -10.60 -0.14
C HIS A 147 -24.38 -10.64 1.08
N LYS A 148 -23.92 -9.48 1.52
CA LYS A 148 -23.04 -9.35 2.68
C LYS A 148 -23.70 -9.82 3.99
N GLN A 149 -25.01 -9.58 4.16
CA GLN A 149 -25.77 -10.04 5.33
C GLN A 149 -25.98 -11.56 5.35
N GLN A 150 -26.03 -12.20 4.19
CA GLN A 150 -26.08 -13.67 4.07
C GLN A 150 -24.71 -14.32 4.31
N GLY A 151 -23.70 -13.56 4.67
CA GLY A 151 -22.28 -13.74 4.68
C GLY A 151 -21.78 -15.12 5.09
N ASN A 152 -20.88 -15.65 4.29
CA ASN A 152 -20.08 -16.80 4.67
C ASN A 152 -19.02 -16.39 5.74
N ALA A 153 -18.45 -17.38 6.43
CA ALA A 153 -17.46 -17.16 7.48
C ALA A 153 -16.23 -16.36 6.99
N LEU A 154 -15.91 -16.47 5.71
CA LEU A 154 -14.77 -15.77 5.11
C LEU A 154 -15.01 -14.26 4.96
N HIS A 155 -16.21 -13.84 4.53
CA HIS A 155 -16.60 -12.44 4.50
C HIS A 155 -16.63 -11.82 5.90
N GLN A 156 -17.16 -12.56 6.88
CA GLN A 156 -17.12 -12.11 8.28
C GLN A 156 -15.69 -11.94 8.79
N LEU A 157 -14.78 -12.83 8.41
CA LEU A 157 -13.36 -12.69 8.76
C LEU A 157 -12.74 -11.47 8.10
N VAL A 158 -12.98 -11.23 6.81
CA VAL A 158 -12.50 -10.03 6.09
C VAL A 158 -13.02 -8.76 6.77
N ASP A 159 -14.30 -8.72 7.13
CA ASP A 159 -14.89 -7.59 7.85
C ASP A 159 -14.28 -7.40 9.25
N ASN A 160 -14.09 -8.48 10.00
CA ASN A 160 -13.45 -8.42 11.31
C ASN A 160 -12.01 -7.92 11.23
N ILE A 161 -11.21 -8.42 10.30
CA ILE A 161 -9.84 -7.94 10.09
C ILE A 161 -9.87 -6.46 9.70
N SER A 162 -10.80 -6.04 8.83
CA SER A 162 -10.95 -4.65 8.41
C SER A 162 -11.26 -3.71 9.57
N LEU A 163 -12.20 -4.10 10.45
CA LEU A 163 -12.52 -3.36 11.67
C LEU A 163 -11.32 -3.26 12.59
N GLN A 164 -10.59 -4.36 12.74
CA GLN A 164 -9.40 -4.43 13.56
C GLN A 164 -8.29 -3.51 13.05
N MET A 165 -8.05 -3.44 11.76
CA MET A 165 -7.05 -2.55 11.16
C MET A 165 -7.40 -1.07 11.34
N ALA A 166 -8.68 -0.73 11.38
CA ALA A 166 -9.17 0.64 11.57
C ALA A 166 -9.13 1.10 13.05
N SER A 167 -9.12 0.17 14.01
CA SER A 167 -9.14 0.48 15.45
C SER A 167 -7.73 0.61 16.03
N THR A 168 -7.58 1.47 17.04
CA THR A 168 -6.35 1.55 17.85
C THR A 168 -6.31 0.53 18.99
N GLU A 169 -7.46 -0.03 19.38
CA GLU A 169 -7.62 -0.93 20.54
C GLU A 169 -7.90 -2.36 20.10
N VAL A 170 -6.98 -2.95 19.40
CA VAL A 170 -7.25 -4.22 18.76
C VAL A 170 -6.62 -5.40 19.46
N ASN A 171 -7.36 -6.51 19.48
CA ASN A 171 -6.84 -7.82 19.86
C ASN A 171 -6.43 -8.63 18.61
N GLU A 172 -5.38 -8.18 17.92
CA GLU A 172 -4.82 -8.92 16.78
C GLU A 172 -4.39 -10.33 17.17
N GLN A 173 -4.06 -10.56 18.43
CA GLN A 173 -3.69 -11.87 18.96
C GLN A 173 -4.81 -12.91 18.76
N ALA A 174 -6.07 -12.53 18.98
CA ALA A 174 -7.22 -13.41 18.76
C ALA A 174 -7.42 -13.77 17.28
N LEU A 175 -7.09 -12.84 16.37
CA LEU A 175 -7.18 -13.11 14.93
C LEU A 175 -6.03 -13.97 14.41
N LEU A 176 -4.83 -13.83 14.95
CA LEU A 176 -3.67 -14.64 14.56
C LEU A 176 -3.86 -16.14 14.84
N VAL A 177 -4.67 -16.50 15.83
CA VAL A 177 -4.99 -17.92 16.13
C VAL A 177 -6.18 -18.43 15.31
N HIS A 178 -6.83 -17.60 14.51
CA HIS A 178 -7.95 -18.04 13.68
C HIS A 178 -7.48 -19.01 12.59
N PRO A 179 -8.11 -20.19 12.41
CA PRO A 179 -7.63 -21.23 11.49
C PRO A 179 -7.43 -20.76 10.04
N LEU A 180 -8.30 -19.91 9.52
CA LEU A 180 -8.18 -19.36 8.17
C LEU A 180 -7.01 -18.37 8.05
N VAL A 181 -6.70 -17.61 9.11
CA VAL A 181 -5.54 -16.71 9.14
C VAL A 181 -4.26 -17.53 9.14
N GLN A 182 -4.16 -18.56 9.96
CA GLN A 182 -2.99 -19.43 10.03
C GLN A 182 -2.72 -20.18 8.72
N LYS A 183 -3.77 -20.49 7.98
CA LYS A 183 -3.69 -21.19 6.69
C LYS A 183 -3.61 -20.26 5.48
N SER A 184 -3.49 -18.95 5.68
CA SER A 184 -3.45 -17.99 4.58
C SER A 184 -2.30 -16.98 4.77
N PRO A 185 -1.30 -16.97 3.89
CA PRO A 185 -0.23 -15.97 3.93
C PRO A 185 -0.78 -14.56 3.72
N ILE A 186 -1.92 -14.40 3.04
CA ILE A 186 -2.55 -13.09 2.78
C ILE A 186 -3.05 -12.49 4.08
N PHE A 187 -3.89 -13.20 4.83
CA PHE A 187 -4.43 -12.70 6.09
C PHE A 187 -3.34 -12.53 7.14
N SER A 188 -2.44 -13.50 7.24
CA SER A 188 -1.28 -13.41 8.14
C SER A 188 -0.43 -12.18 7.83
N SER A 189 -0.10 -11.92 6.56
CA SER A 189 0.74 -10.77 6.19
C SER A 189 0.10 -9.43 6.54
N ILE A 190 -1.21 -9.29 6.37
CA ILE A 190 -1.93 -8.06 6.71
C ILE A 190 -1.90 -7.81 8.23
N LEU A 191 -2.16 -8.84 9.04
CA LEU A 191 -2.11 -8.70 10.49
C LEU A 191 -0.68 -8.45 10.99
N ILE A 192 0.31 -9.14 10.45
CA ILE A 192 1.73 -8.93 10.77
C ILE A 192 2.16 -7.50 10.43
N GLU A 193 1.76 -6.99 9.27
CA GLU A 193 2.03 -5.60 8.89
C GLU A 193 1.39 -4.61 9.87
N SER A 194 0.15 -4.86 10.28
CA SER A 194 -0.53 -4.07 11.30
C SER A 194 0.24 -4.06 12.62
N LEU A 195 0.70 -5.22 13.09
CA LEU A 195 1.51 -5.35 14.31
C LEU A 195 2.84 -4.57 14.22
N ILE A 196 3.54 -4.68 13.08
CA ILE A 196 4.79 -3.92 12.85
C ILE A 196 4.52 -2.42 12.87
N ASN A 197 3.42 -1.96 12.27
CA ASN A 197 3.05 -0.54 12.22
C ASN A 197 2.62 0.01 13.59
N LYS A 198 2.11 -0.85 14.48
CA LYS A 198 1.74 -0.52 15.87
C LYS A 198 2.90 -0.72 16.85
N ASP A 199 4.10 -1.06 16.36
CA ASP A 199 5.30 -1.34 17.15
C ASP A 199 5.17 -2.56 18.10
N GLN A 200 4.23 -3.46 17.81
CA GLN A 200 4.04 -4.72 18.56
C GLN A 200 4.99 -5.80 18.02
N LEU A 201 6.28 -5.50 18.08
CA LEU A 201 7.31 -6.27 17.37
C LEU A 201 7.47 -7.72 17.86
N ASP A 202 7.24 -8.00 19.14
CA ASP A 202 7.35 -9.38 19.65
C ASP A 202 6.24 -10.28 19.11
N LEU A 203 5.01 -9.78 19.05
CA LEU A 203 3.89 -10.48 18.43
C LEU A 203 4.08 -10.67 16.92
N ALA A 204 4.56 -9.62 16.24
CA ALA A 204 4.88 -9.67 14.82
C ALA A 204 5.95 -10.73 14.51
N GLY A 205 7.00 -10.80 15.32
CA GLY A 205 8.08 -11.77 15.17
C GLY A 205 7.61 -13.21 15.34
N ASN A 206 6.81 -13.49 16.36
CA ASN A 206 6.24 -14.82 16.60
C ASN A 206 5.33 -15.24 15.44
N ALA A 207 4.46 -14.34 14.97
CA ALA A 207 3.58 -14.59 13.83
C ALA A 207 4.36 -14.82 12.52
N LEU A 208 5.41 -14.01 12.27
CA LEU A 208 6.29 -14.19 11.11
C LEU A 208 7.00 -15.53 11.13
N GLN A 209 7.60 -15.90 12.27
CA GLN A 209 8.29 -17.18 12.41
C GLN A 209 7.37 -18.35 12.10
N HIS A 210 6.17 -18.36 12.69
CA HIS A 210 5.17 -19.40 12.47
C HIS A 210 4.73 -19.45 11.00
N THR A 211 4.39 -18.30 10.41
CA THR A 211 3.84 -18.26 9.06
C THR A 211 4.90 -18.57 7.99
N LEU A 212 6.13 -18.12 8.17
CA LEU A 212 7.23 -18.43 7.25
C LEU A 212 7.67 -19.91 7.28
N GLN A 213 7.42 -20.64 8.36
CA GLN A 213 7.63 -22.10 8.37
C GLN A 213 6.68 -22.81 7.39
N HIS A 214 5.47 -22.31 7.23
CA HIS A 214 4.46 -22.88 6.32
C HIS A 214 4.59 -22.29 4.90
N TYR A 215 4.94 -21.01 4.78
CA TYR A 215 5.01 -20.27 3.50
C TYR A 215 6.38 -19.61 3.29
N PRO A 216 7.48 -20.38 3.24
CA PRO A 216 8.85 -19.83 3.21
C PRO A 216 9.17 -19.05 1.94
N LYS A 217 8.40 -19.24 0.86
CA LYS A 217 8.58 -18.57 -0.43
C LYS A 217 7.65 -17.38 -0.64
N ASP A 218 6.69 -17.15 0.26
CA ASP A 218 5.75 -16.03 0.11
C ASP A 218 6.51 -14.70 0.11
N LEU A 219 6.30 -13.93 -0.95
CA LEU A 219 7.03 -12.66 -1.16
C LEU A 219 6.73 -11.65 -0.06
N ARG A 220 5.43 -11.47 0.26
CA ARG A 220 5.04 -10.44 1.23
C ARG A 220 5.55 -10.76 2.62
N LEU A 221 5.47 -12.01 3.05
CA LEU A 221 6.00 -12.43 4.34
C LEU A 221 7.51 -12.21 4.44
N ARG A 222 8.25 -12.48 3.36
CA ARG A 222 9.69 -12.23 3.30
C ARG A 222 10.04 -10.72 3.33
N GLN A 223 9.27 -9.89 2.66
CA GLN A 223 9.39 -8.43 2.73
C GLN A 223 9.11 -7.93 4.16
N LEU A 224 8.03 -8.42 4.79
CA LEU A 224 7.69 -8.08 6.17
C LEU A 224 8.73 -8.55 7.17
N ASN A 225 9.37 -9.70 6.93
CA ASN A 225 10.46 -10.16 7.77
C ASN A 225 11.68 -9.21 7.70
N GLY A 226 12.05 -8.75 6.51
CA GLY A 226 13.08 -7.74 6.35
C GLY A 226 12.71 -6.41 7.03
N LEU A 227 11.46 -5.98 6.93
CA LEU A 227 10.95 -4.80 7.63
C LEU A 227 10.97 -4.98 9.15
N TYR A 228 10.53 -6.13 9.65
CA TYR A 228 10.58 -6.50 11.07
C TYR A 228 12.02 -6.45 11.62
N CYS A 229 12.97 -7.12 10.94
CA CYS A 229 14.38 -7.07 11.32
C CYS A 229 14.91 -5.64 11.38
N SER A 230 14.54 -4.81 10.40
CA SER A 230 14.87 -3.39 10.37
C SER A 230 14.27 -2.59 11.54
N ARG A 231 13.06 -2.92 11.99
CA ARG A 231 12.41 -2.27 13.14
C ARG A 231 13.05 -2.70 14.47
N LYS A 232 13.46 -3.96 14.56
CA LYS A 232 14.21 -4.51 15.73
C LYS A 232 15.66 -4.03 15.79
N GLY A 233 16.16 -3.31 14.77
CA GLY A 233 17.57 -2.87 14.71
C GLY A 233 18.54 -3.93 14.19
N MET A 234 18.07 -5.11 13.78
CA MET A 234 18.86 -6.19 13.17
C MET A 234 19.13 -5.87 11.69
N LEU A 235 19.92 -4.80 11.45
CA LEU A 235 20.08 -4.23 10.10
C LEU A 235 20.88 -5.14 9.16
N ASP A 236 21.80 -5.94 9.70
CA ASP A 236 22.63 -6.84 8.89
C ASP A 236 21.82 -8.02 8.37
N GLU A 237 20.97 -8.62 9.22
CA GLU A 237 20.01 -9.66 8.81
C GLU A 237 18.99 -9.11 7.80
N ALA A 238 18.44 -7.92 8.06
CA ALA A 238 17.52 -7.27 7.13
C ALA A 238 18.18 -7.04 5.76
N THR A 239 19.44 -6.61 5.75
CA THR A 239 20.22 -6.38 4.53
C THR A 239 20.43 -7.68 3.75
N GLU A 240 20.80 -8.76 4.42
CA GLU A 240 21.02 -10.07 3.80
C GLU A 240 19.74 -10.58 3.12
N GLN A 241 18.63 -10.64 3.88
CA GLN A 241 17.34 -11.12 3.39
C GLN A 241 16.82 -10.31 2.21
N LEU A 242 16.82 -8.97 2.33
CA LEU A 242 16.30 -8.09 1.28
C LEU A 242 17.21 -8.01 0.07
N SER A 243 18.53 -8.16 0.23
CA SER A 243 19.43 -8.26 -0.92
C SER A 243 19.18 -9.52 -1.74
N GLY A 244 18.85 -10.64 -1.08
CA GLY A 244 18.44 -11.88 -1.72
C GLY A 244 17.13 -11.70 -2.51
N LEU A 245 16.13 -11.07 -1.92
CA LEU A 245 14.87 -10.73 -2.61
C LEU A 245 15.09 -9.81 -3.80
N TYR A 246 15.87 -8.76 -3.63
CA TYR A 246 16.14 -7.78 -4.68
C TYR A 246 16.87 -8.39 -5.90
N LYS A 247 17.69 -9.41 -5.71
CA LYS A 247 18.34 -10.12 -6.83
C LYS A 247 17.33 -10.76 -7.78
N THR A 248 16.21 -11.24 -7.26
CA THR A 248 15.15 -11.90 -8.05
C THR A 248 14.04 -10.94 -8.47
N LEU A 249 13.82 -9.86 -7.71
CA LEU A 249 12.70 -8.92 -7.86
C LEU A 249 13.18 -7.46 -7.93
N SER A 250 14.14 -7.20 -8.79
CA SER A 250 14.80 -5.89 -8.90
C SER A 250 13.91 -4.76 -9.45
N THR A 251 12.67 -5.05 -9.81
CA THR A 251 11.67 -4.11 -10.33
C THR A 251 10.46 -3.94 -9.41
N ASP A 252 10.42 -4.66 -8.29
CA ASP A 252 9.34 -4.54 -7.31
C ASP A 252 9.57 -3.33 -6.40
N ASP A 253 8.70 -2.32 -6.51
CA ASP A 253 8.80 -1.05 -5.79
C ASP A 253 8.82 -1.24 -4.26
N GLU A 254 8.06 -2.20 -3.75
CA GLU A 254 7.99 -2.51 -2.32
C GLU A 254 9.33 -3.06 -1.82
N THR A 255 9.89 -4.06 -2.52
CA THR A 255 11.21 -4.62 -2.19
C THR A 255 12.30 -3.55 -2.26
N ILE A 256 12.27 -2.71 -3.30
CA ILE A 256 13.20 -1.58 -3.47
C ILE A 256 13.08 -0.63 -2.26
N GLY A 257 11.86 -0.22 -1.92
CA GLY A 257 11.60 0.75 -0.86
C GLY A 257 12.05 0.27 0.52
N ILE A 258 11.72 -0.98 0.88
CA ILE A 258 12.12 -1.57 2.17
C ILE A 258 13.65 -1.73 2.22
N PHE A 259 14.26 -2.26 1.16
CA PHE A 259 15.71 -2.49 1.12
C PHE A 259 16.51 -1.19 1.19
N ALA A 260 16.13 -0.18 0.39
CA ALA A 260 16.76 1.13 0.43
C ALA A 260 16.58 1.79 1.82
N GLY A 261 15.41 1.61 2.45
CA GLY A 261 15.16 2.07 3.81
C GLY A 261 16.06 1.42 4.86
N VAL A 262 16.37 0.13 4.74
CA VAL A 262 17.35 -0.56 5.62
C VAL A 262 18.74 0.01 5.45
N LEU A 263 19.21 0.19 4.21
CA LEU A 263 20.52 0.76 3.92
C LEU A 263 20.64 2.22 4.43
N LYS A 264 19.58 3.01 4.30
CA LYS A 264 19.50 4.37 4.87
C LYS A 264 19.66 4.33 6.39
N LYS A 265 18.97 3.42 7.08
CA LYS A 265 19.12 3.24 8.54
C LYS A 265 20.50 2.75 8.94
N THR A 266 21.13 1.88 8.15
CA THR A 266 22.50 1.43 8.37
C THR A 266 23.46 2.62 8.38
N TRP A 267 23.32 3.53 7.43
CA TRP A 267 24.09 4.79 7.42
C TRP A 267 23.70 5.70 8.59
N GLN A 268 22.44 5.84 8.94
CA GLN A 268 22.02 6.65 10.10
C GLN A 268 22.61 6.14 11.43
N ARG A 269 22.82 4.80 11.55
CA ARG A 269 23.48 4.19 12.71
C ARG A 269 24.99 4.44 12.71
N ASP A 270 25.60 4.47 11.53
CA ASP A 270 27.02 4.72 11.34
C ASP A 270 27.23 5.59 10.10
N GLN A 271 27.33 6.92 10.31
CA GLN A 271 27.43 7.90 9.23
C GLN A 271 28.76 7.80 8.45
N THR A 272 29.75 7.05 8.94
CA THR A 272 30.98 6.76 8.20
C THR A 272 30.74 5.75 7.07
N ASN A 273 29.67 4.96 7.13
CA ASN A 273 29.28 4.01 6.10
C ASN A 273 28.60 4.68 4.90
N THR A 274 29.33 5.55 4.21
CA THR A 274 28.82 6.25 3.02
C THR A 274 28.44 5.31 1.89
N SER A 275 29.00 4.09 1.84
CA SER A 275 28.64 3.10 0.82
C SER A 275 27.20 2.63 0.96
N ALA A 276 26.69 2.48 2.19
CA ALA A 276 25.29 2.14 2.45
C ALA A 276 24.36 3.27 1.95
N LEU A 277 24.69 4.52 2.22
CA LEU A 277 23.91 5.67 1.76
C LEU A 277 23.89 5.79 0.23
N GLN A 278 25.04 5.62 -0.43
CA GLN A 278 25.12 5.64 -1.90
C GLN A 278 24.32 4.50 -2.52
N ARG A 279 24.33 3.32 -1.91
CA ARG A 279 23.52 2.17 -2.38
C ARG A 279 22.03 2.43 -2.19
N ALA A 280 21.62 3.01 -1.06
CA ALA A 280 20.24 3.42 -0.83
C ALA A 280 19.79 4.46 -1.88
N CYS A 281 20.62 5.46 -2.17
CA CYS A 281 20.36 6.46 -3.21
C CYS A 281 20.09 5.81 -4.56
N ARG A 282 20.97 4.92 -5.01
CA ARG A 282 20.79 4.21 -6.31
C ARG A 282 19.51 3.40 -6.37
N LEU A 283 19.11 2.76 -5.27
CA LEU A 283 17.87 1.98 -5.21
C LEU A 283 16.64 2.88 -5.28
N TYR A 284 16.59 3.95 -4.51
CA TYR A 284 15.49 4.91 -4.54
C TYR A 284 15.39 5.61 -5.90
N ASP A 285 16.51 6.07 -6.46
CA ASP A 285 16.54 6.67 -7.81
C ASP A 285 16.03 5.68 -8.87
N LYS A 286 16.50 4.43 -8.82
CA LYS A 286 16.05 3.39 -9.74
C LYS A 286 14.54 3.18 -9.66
N GLY A 287 14.01 3.02 -8.45
CA GLY A 287 12.56 2.84 -8.24
C GLY A 287 11.76 4.08 -8.68
N TRP A 288 12.24 5.28 -8.41
CA TRP A 288 11.64 6.53 -8.88
C TRP A 288 11.55 6.57 -10.41
N GLN A 289 12.63 6.23 -11.12
CA GLN A 289 12.65 6.20 -12.58
C GLN A 289 11.78 5.07 -13.15
N GLN A 290 11.81 3.87 -12.56
CA GLN A 290 10.99 2.72 -12.98
C GLN A 290 9.49 3.01 -12.83
N SER A 291 9.10 3.71 -11.77
CA SER A 291 7.72 4.18 -11.57
C SER A 291 7.32 5.31 -12.54
N LYS A 292 8.20 5.68 -13.49
CA LYS A 292 8.01 6.86 -14.35
C LYS A 292 7.78 8.12 -13.52
N GLN A 293 8.53 8.26 -12.45
CA GLN A 293 8.48 9.37 -11.51
C GLN A 293 7.12 9.55 -10.82
N ARG A 294 6.38 8.46 -10.58
CA ARG A 294 5.05 8.50 -9.94
C ARG A 294 5.05 8.07 -8.48
N ASN A 295 5.98 7.21 -8.09
CA ASN A 295 6.09 6.77 -6.70
C ASN A 295 6.81 7.84 -5.87
N THR A 296 6.05 8.82 -5.36
CA THR A 296 6.58 9.97 -4.61
C THR A 296 7.32 9.57 -3.34
N TYR A 297 7.00 8.41 -2.74
CA TYR A 297 7.76 7.86 -1.62
C TYR A 297 9.21 7.51 -2.02
N LEU A 298 9.40 6.83 -3.15
CA LEU A 298 10.74 6.54 -3.65
C LEU A 298 11.45 7.84 -4.07
N GLY A 299 10.72 8.74 -4.72
CA GLY A 299 11.24 10.03 -5.17
C GLY A 299 11.72 10.92 -4.04
N ILE A 300 10.93 11.09 -2.97
CA ILE A 300 11.34 11.98 -1.88
C ILE A 300 12.54 11.43 -1.10
N ASN A 301 12.62 10.11 -0.93
CA ASN A 301 13.80 9.51 -0.33
C ASN A 301 15.03 9.62 -1.23
N ALA A 302 14.89 9.53 -2.56
CA ALA A 302 15.96 9.79 -3.51
C ALA A 302 16.44 11.25 -3.42
N ALA A 303 15.51 12.21 -3.37
CA ALA A 303 15.85 13.63 -3.21
C ALA A 303 16.59 13.89 -1.90
N ALA A 304 16.08 13.39 -0.78
CA ALA A 304 16.70 13.51 0.53
C ALA A 304 18.14 13.00 0.55
N ILE A 305 18.36 11.79 0.05
CA ILE A 305 19.69 11.19 0.07
C ILE A 305 20.63 11.89 -0.91
N ASN A 306 20.16 12.33 -2.07
CA ASN A 306 20.98 13.15 -2.96
C ASN A 306 21.44 14.44 -2.26
N LEU A 307 20.56 15.11 -1.50
CA LEU A 307 20.92 16.26 -0.70
C LEU A 307 22.04 15.94 0.32
N TRP A 308 21.88 14.83 1.04
CA TRP A 308 22.86 14.38 2.05
C TRP A 308 24.21 13.94 1.45
N LEU A 309 24.22 13.50 0.21
CA LEU A 309 25.42 13.16 -0.55
C LEU A 309 26.11 14.37 -1.22
N GLY A 310 25.60 15.59 -1.01
CA GLY A 310 26.15 16.80 -1.61
C GLY A 310 25.76 17.02 -3.07
N ASN A 311 24.64 16.45 -3.52
CA ASN A 311 24.06 16.62 -4.86
C ASN A 311 22.77 17.48 -4.82
N PRO A 312 22.84 18.76 -4.41
CA PRO A 312 21.65 19.60 -4.16
C PRO A 312 20.83 19.87 -5.44
N ASP A 313 21.47 19.96 -6.61
CA ASP A 313 20.76 20.20 -7.87
C ASP A 313 19.87 19.01 -8.24
N LYS A 314 20.38 17.78 -8.10
CA LYS A 314 19.62 16.56 -8.32
C LYS A 314 18.49 16.39 -7.30
N ALA A 315 18.76 16.70 -6.03
CA ALA A 315 17.76 16.69 -4.97
C ALA A 315 16.61 17.65 -5.30
N ARG A 316 16.95 18.87 -5.73
CA ARG A 316 15.97 19.90 -6.10
C ARG A 316 15.17 19.52 -7.35
N GLU A 317 15.79 18.93 -8.37
CA GLU A 317 15.12 18.46 -9.59
C GLU A 317 14.00 17.46 -9.23
N ILE A 318 14.32 16.42 -8.43
CA ILE A 318 13.36 15.41 -8.00
C ILE A 318 12.26 16.04 -7.14
N ALA A 319 12.63 16.88 -6.18
CA ALA A 319 11.69 17.52 -5.28
C ALA A 319 10.71 18.45 -6.01
N LEU A 320 11.17 19.21 -7.02
CA LEU A 320 10.31 20.05 -7.87
C LEU A 320 9.28 19.20 -8.65
N GLY A 321 9.70 18.06 -9.19
CA GLY A 321 8.78 17.13 -9.84
C GLY A 321 7.68 16.62 -8.89
N ILE A 322 8.03 16.36 -7.64
CA ILE A 322 7.07 15.96 -6.59
C ILE A 322 6.12 17.12 -6.26
N VAL A 323 6.64 18.34 -6.04
CA VAL A 323 5.80 19.52 -5.78
C VAL A 323 4.78 19.75 -6.91
N GLN A 324 5.22 19.65 -8.17
CA GLN A 324 4.31 19.78 -9.33
C GLN A 324 3.21 18.73 -9.34
N GLN A 325 3.52 17.47 -9.01
CA GLN A 325 2.51 16.40 -8.92
C GLN A 325 1.46 16.72 -7.84
N PHE A 326 1.87 17.17 -6.66
CA PHE A 326 0.94 17.53 -5.59
C PHE A 326 0.12 18.77 -5.92
N GLN A 327 0.70 19.77 -6.59
CA GLN A 327 -0.04 20.94 -7.07
C GLN A 327 -1.09 20.54 -8.11
N HIS A 328 -0.70 19.70 -9.09
CA HIS A 328 -1.64 19.17 -10.08
C HIS A 328 -2.77 18.38 -9.42
N LYS A 329 -2.44 17.48 -8.48
CA LYS A 329 -3.40 16.73 -7.70
C LYS A 329 -4.40 17.65 -6.98
N LYS A 330 -3.91 18.67 -6.29
CA LYS A 330 -4.73 19.65 -5.57
C LYS A 330 -5.70 20.37 -6.52
N LEU A 331 -5.19 20.88 -7.65
CA LEU A 331 -6.02 21.55 -8.66
C LEU A 331 -7.10 20.64 -9.25
N MET A 332 -6.75 19.38 -9.56
CA MET A 332 -7.71 18.40 -10.09
C MET A 332 -8.83 18.12 -9.10
N ILE A 333 -8.52 18.02 -7.81
CA ILE A 333 -9.51 17.77 -6.76
C ILE A 333 -10.40 19.00 -6.56
N GLU A 334 -9.83 20.20 -6.50
CA GLU A 334 -10.57 21.46 -6.35
C GLU A 334 -11.50 21.74 -7.55
N GLN A 335 -11.09 21.42 -8.77
CA GLN A 335 -11.91 21.58 -9.98
C GLN A 335 -13.07 20.58 -10.06
N LYS A 336 -12.91 19.39 -9.53
CA LYS A 336 -13.93 18.32 -9.57
C LYS A 336 -14.91 18.37 -8.39
N GLN A 337 -14.95 19.41 -7.66
CA GLN A 337 -15.68 19.77 -6.41
C GLN A 337 -17.03 19.07 -6.16
N ARG A 338 -17.11 17.77 -6.23
CA ARG A 338 -18.23 16.98 -5.68
C ARG A 338 -17.86 16.26 -4.37
N MET A 339 -16.61 16.38 -3.91
CA MET A 339 -16.11 15.71 -2.71
C MET A 339 -15.84 16.73 -1.60
N GLN A 340 -16.36 16.43 -0.44
CA GLN A 340 -16.14 17.16 0.81
C GLN A 340 -14.65 17.32 1.09
N GLN A 341 -14.27 18.44 1.67
CA GLN A 341 -12.96 18.86 2.16
C GLN A 341 -11.79 17.93 1.84
N PHE A 342 -11.02 18.31 0.80
CA PHE A 342 -9.74 17.69 0.51
C PHE A 342 -8.74 17.96 1.64
N SER A 343 -8.13 16.91 2.16
CA SER A 343 -6.97 17.00 3.05
C SER A 343 -5.93 15.97 2.66
N PHE A 344 -4.67 16.36 2.64
CA PHE A 344 -3.57 15.42 2.48
C PHE A 344 -3.51 14.46 3.67
N ASN A 345 -3.23 13.19 3.40
CA ASN A 345 -2.96 12.23 4.47
C ASN A 345 -1.58 12.49 5.11
N PHE A 346 -1.26 11.77 6.20
CA PHE A 346 -0.01 11.93 6.93
C PHE A 346 1.24 11.85 6.03
N TRP A 347 1.32 10.84 5.18
CA TRP A 347 2.50 10.62 4.35
C TRP A 347 2.61 11.61 3.21
N GLU A 348 1.49 12.08 2.70
CA GLU A 348 1.44 13.16 1.71
C GLU A 348 1.90 14.49 2.30
N LEU A 349 1.42 14.83 3.50
CA LEU A 349 1.89 16.02 4.22
C LEU A 349 3.40 15.97 4.48
N ALA A 350 3.93 14.81 4.88
CA ALA A 350 5.35 14.62 5.07
C ALA A 350 6.13 14.79 3.74
N THR A 351 5.68 14.14 2.68
CA THR A 351 6.35 14.15 1.37
C THR A 351 6.36 15.55 0.74
N ILE A 352 5.20 16.22 0.72
CA ILE A 352 5.13 17.57 0.13
C ILE A 352 5.90 18.60 0.99
N GLY A 353 5.80 18.50 2.32
CA GLY A 353 6.56 19.35 3.23
C GLY A 353 8.07 19.21 3.02
N GLU A 354 8.56 17.99 2.89
CA GLU A 354 9.97 17.69 2.64
C GLU A 354 10.42 18.15 1.24
N ALA A 355 9.59 17.94 0.20
CA ALA A 355 9.90 18.42 -1.14
C ALA A 355 9.97 19.95 -1.22
N LEU A 356 9.04 20.67 -0.59
CA LEU A 356 9.05 22.12 -0.48
C LEU A 356 10.28 22.62 0.30
N TYR A 357 10.67 21.90 1.36
CA TYR A 357 11.87 22.23 2.13
C TYR A 357 13.14 22.11 1.27
N ILE A 358 13.31 20.99 0.55
CA ILE A 358 14.46 20.75 -0.34
C ILE A 358 14.53 21.78 -1.48
N THR A 359 13.39 22.23 -1.98
CA THR A 359 13.33 23.25 -3.05
C THR A 359 13.55 24.68 -2.54
N GLY A 360 13.67 24.88 -1.21
CA GLY A 360 13.87 26.19 -0.58
C GLY A 360 12.58 26.95 -0.29
N GLN A 361 11.41 26.39 -0.56
CA GLN A 361 10.08 26.96 -0.29
C GLN A 361 9.67 26.72 1.17
N GLN A 362 10.51 27.21 2.10
CA GLN A 362 10.38 26.85 3.54
C GLN A 362 9.12 27.44 4.20
N THR A 363 8.56 28.53 3.68
CA THR A 363 7.32 29.11 4.20
C THR A 363 6.14 28.21 3.91
N GLU A 364 6.05 27.69 2.70
CA GLU A 364 5.03 26.74 2.28
C GLU A 364 5.22 25.39 3.00
N ALA A 365 6.46 24.93 3.13
CA ALA A 365 6.80 23.72 3.88
C ALA A 365 6.31 23.79 5.33
N LEU A 366 6.44 24.96 5.98
CA LEU A 366 5.98 25.18 7.35
C LEU A 366 4.48 24.89 7.51
N VAL A 367 3.65 25.30 6.55
CA VAL A 367 2.19 25.05 6.59
C VAL A 367 1.90 23.54 6.65
N HIS A 368 2.59 22.76 5.81
CA HIS A 368 2.45 21.31 5.79
C HIS A 368 2.98 20.65 7.07
N TYR A 369 4.10 21.12 7.61
CA TYR A 369 4.64 20.60 8.87
C TYR A 369 3.79 20.97 10.09
N GLN A 370 3.15 22.14 10.10
CA GLN A 370 2.19 22.51 11.14
C GLN A 370 0.98 21.55 11.15
N ALA A 371 0.45 21.20 9.97
CA ALA A 371 -0.61 20.21 9.86
C ALA A 371 -0.11 18.80 10.24
N LEU A 372 1.09 18.40 9.76
CA LEU A 372 1.69 17.08 10.04
C LEU A 372 1.95 16.86 11.53
N PHE A 373 2.40 17.89 12.23
CA PHE A 373 2.81 17.84 13.63
C PHE A 373 1.75 18.39 14.60
N ALA A 374 0.52 18.62 14.12
CA ALA A 374 -0.58 19.08 14.95
C ALA A 374 -0.83 18.10 16.10
N PRO A 375 -0.91 18.57 17.37
CA PRO A 375 -1.07 17.72 18.52
C PRO A 375 -2.35 16.87 18.45
N GLY A 376 -2.23 15.56 18.69
CA GLY A 376 -3.36 14.63 18.73
C GLY A 376 -3.94 14.24 17.36
N LEU A 377 -3.48 14.84 16.25
CA LEU A 377 -4.01 14.54 14.92
C LEU A 377 -3.41 13.25 14.36
N HIS A 378 -2.15 12.98 14.66
CA HIS A 378 -1.42 11.83 14.13
C HIS A 378 -0.69 11.04 15.23
N PRO A 379 -0.46 9.72 15.04
CA PRO A 379 0.27 8.90 16.01
C PRO A 379 1.69 9.44 16.26
N LEU A 380 2.06 9.58 17.52
CA LEU A 380 3.35 10.16 17.94
C LEU A 380 4.57 9.42 17.34
N GLY A 381 4.47 8.11 17.18
CA GLY A 381 5.53 7.31 16.54
C GLY A 381 5.80 7.73 15.10
N LYS A 382 4.76 8.02 14.33
CA LYS A 382 4.88 8.50 12.93
C LYS A 382 5.47 9.91 12.87
N THR A 383 4.96 10.83 13.70
CA THR A 383 5.44 12.21 13.74
C THR A 383 6.91 12.29 14.14
N ARG A 384 7.35 11.47 15.11
CA ARG A 384 8.77 11.37 15.49
C ARG A 384 9.66 10.86 14.36
N VAL A 385 9.20 9.90 13.54
CA VAL A 385 9.97 9.43 12.37
C VAL A 385 10.17 10.55 11.37
N ALA A 386 9.12 11.31 11.03
CA ALA A 386 9.22 12.45 10.13
C ALA A 386 10.12 13.56 10.70
N ALA A 387 10.00 13.88 11.99
CA ALA A 387 10.83 14.86 12.66
C ALA A 387 12.32 14.46 12.64
N LYS A 388 12.66 13.19 12.93
CA LYS A 388 14.04 12.68 12.84
C LYS A 388 14.61 12.76 11.43
N GLN A 389 13.84 12.57 10.39
CA GLN A 389 14.32 12.75 9.03
C GLN A 389 14.68 14.21 8.76
N LEU A 390 13.88 15.16 9.23
CA LEU A 390 14.15 16.58 9.09
C LEU A 390 15.42 17.02 9.82
N THR A 391 15.77 16.43 10.97
CA THR A 391 17.03 16.80 11.66
C THR A 391 18.26 16.57 10.79
N VAL A 392 18.26 15.53 9.95
CA VAL A 392 19.36 15.27 9.02
C VAL A 392 19.40 16.35 7.91
N HIS A 393 18.23 16.83 7.46
CA HIS A 393 18.21 17.93 6.48
C HIS A 393 18.81 19.24 7.02
N PHE A 394 18.65 19.50 8.33
CA PHE A 394 19.19 20.72 8.95
C PHE A 394 20.70 20.80 8.90
N GLU A 395 21.40 19.69 8.72
CA GLU A 395 22.85 19.64 8.51
C GLU A 395 23.25 20.14 7.11
N HIS A 396 22.33 20.15 6.15
CA HIS A 396 22.58 20.47 4.75
C HIS A 396 21.88 21.76 4.27
N VAL A 397 20.77 22.11 4.89
CA VAL A 397 19.97 23.31 4.55
C VAL A 397 19.58 24.02 5.84
N SER A 398 19.94 25.29 5.97
CA SER A 398 19.59 26.10 7.14
C SER A 398 18.07 26.11 7.38
N PRO A 399 17.59 25.65 8.54
CA PRO A 399 16.17 25.51 8.80
C PRO A 399 15.50 26.86 9.05
N ASN A 400 14.26 27.00 8.60
CA ASN A 400 13.36 28.02 9.10
C ASN A 400 13.21 27.86 10.65
N PRO A 401 13.37 28.92 11.45
CA PRO A 401 13.30 28.84 12.92
C PRO A 401 12.00 28.21 13.44
N ALA A 402 10.86 28.44 12.76
CA ALA A 402 9.58 27.83 13.14
C ALA A 402 9.54 26.33 12.89
N ILE A 403 10.10 25.83 11.78
CA ILE A 403 10.23 24.41 11.49
C ILE A 403 11.17 23.76 12.52
N LEU A 404 12.29 24.39 12.83
CA LEU A 404 13.23 23.89 13.84
C LEU A 404 12.54 23.73 15.20
N LYS A 405 11.77 24.75 15.63
CA LYS A 405 11.03 24.73 16.89
C LYS A 405 10.00 23.57 16.93
N LEU A 406 9.25 23.38 15.83
CA LEU A 406 8.29 22.25 15.75
C LEU A 406 8.98 20.90 15.95
N VAL A 407 10.10 20.68 15.26
CA VAL A 407 10.87 19.43 15.33
C VAL A 407 11.45 19.22 16.74
N GLN A 408 12.04 20.24 17.33
CA GLN A 408 12.58 20.18 18.70
C GLN A 408 11.52 19.80 19.73
N THR A 409 10.33 20.41 19.65
CA THR A 409 9.22 20.10 20.58
C THR A 409 8.74 18.63 20.48
N LEU A 410 8.91 17.99 19.34
CA LEU A 410 8.49 16.58 19.15
C LEU A 410 9.55 15.57 19.58
N LEU A 411 10.81 15.97 19.60
CA LEU A 411 11.93 15.08 19.94
C LEU A 411 12.36 15.17 21.40
N THR A 412 11.94 16.20 22.10
CA THR A 412 12.01 16.28 23.57
C THR A 412 10.88 15.49 24.22
#